data_953d2c3371c4b276e9dacf628682f4bc
#
_entry.id   953d2c3371c4b276e9dacf628682f4bc
#
_cell.length_a   1.000
_cell.length_b   1.000
_cell.length_c   1.000
_cell.angle_alpha   90.00
_cell.angle_beta   90.00
_cell.angle_gamma   90.00
#
_symmetry.space_group_name_H-M   'P 1'
#
loop_
_entity.id
_entity.type
_entity.pdbx_description
1 polymer ?
#
loop_
_entity_poly.entity_id
_entity_poly.type
_entity_poly.pdbx_seq_one_letter_code
_entity_poly.pdbx_strand_id
1 'polypeptide(L)'
;HRERCTALHGVPTMFIAELNHPMFDMFDLSSLRTGIMAGAPCPIETMKQVMDKMYCKEIISVYGLTEASPGMTASRVTDSMEIRATTVGCAFPNVEVKVLDPATNKECPPGTPGEMCCKGYNIMKGYYKNPEATAAIIDENGFLHSGDLGVMDENGYFRITGRIKEMIIRGGENIYPREIENFLYKMPQIEAVEVAGIPSPKYGEEVGAFIKIKEGSSLTEEEVRLYCRGQIARYKIPKYIFFVDGYPMTASGKIQKYKLKDVGLRLLKEKGVEVI
;
A
#
# COMPACT_ATOMS: atom_id res chain seq x y z
N HIS A 1 -7.83 18.76 -21.32
CA HIS A 1 -8.26 20.10 -21.75
C HIS A 1 -8.48 20.16 -23.25
N ARG A 2 -7.40 20.13 -24.07
CA ARG A 2 -7.50 20.33 -25.54
C ARG A 2 -8.38 19.28 -26.23
N GLU A 3 -8.22 18.01 -25.88
CA GLU A 3 -8.94 16.89 -26.49
C GLU A 3 -10.29 16.59 -25.80
N ARG A 4 -10.68 17.38 -24.79
CA ARG A 4 -11.93 17.22 -24.05
C ARG A 4 -12.12 15.77 -23.55
N CYS A 5 -11.06 15.18 -23.01
CA CYS A 5 -11.11 13.82 -22.46
C CYS A 5 -12.18 13.71 -21.37
N THR A 6 -12.85 12.57 -21.32
CA THR A 6 -13.93 12.30 -20.35
C THR A 6 -13.50 11.36 -19.22
N ALA A 7 -12.36 10.69 -19.38
CA ALA A 7 -11.80 9.77 -18.40
C ALA A 7 -10.30 10.01 -18.23
N LEU A 8 -9.81 9.85 -17.01
CA LEU A 8 -8.39 9.94 -16.66
C LEU A 8 -8.00 8.77 -15.75
N HIS A 9 -6.95 8.04 -16.14
CA HIS A 9 -6.43 6.90 -15.39
C HIS A 9 -5.01 7.19 -14.94
N GLY A 10 -4.70 6.87 -13.69
CA GLY A 10 -3.35 7.09 -13.18
C GLY A 10 -3.09 6.51 -11.79
N VAL A 11 -1.86 6.72 -11.36
CA VAL A 11 -1.43 6.44 -9.99
C VAL A 11 -1.66 7.68 -9.11
N PRO A 12 -1.82 7.56 -7.79
CA PRO A 12 -2.05 8.70 -6.90
C PRO A 12 -1.02 9.83 -7.05
N THR A 13 0.25 9.48 -7.22
CA THR A 13 1.34 10.46 -7.40
C THR A 13 1.19 11.30 -8.66
N MET A 14 0.60 10.75 -9.74
CA MET A 14 0.30 11.49 -10.96
C MET A 14 -0.78 12.55 -10.70
N PHE A 15 -1.88 12.15 -10.06
CA PHE A 15 -2.96 13.09 -9.69
C PHE A 15 -2.48 14.18 -8.74
N ILE A 16 -1.60 13.83 -7.77
CA ILE A 16 -1.00 14.82 -6.85
C ILE A 16 -0.14 15.81 -7.63
N ALA A 17 0.69 15.36 -8.58
CA ALA A 17 1.51 16.23 -9.40
C ALA A 17 0.68 17.15 -10.28
N GLU A 18 -0.39 16.64 -10.88
CA GLU A 18 -1.31 17.43 -11.70
C GLU A 18 -2.04 18.50 -10.85
N LEU A 19 -2.60 18.13 -9.69
CA LEU A 19 -3.29 19.05 -8.78
C LEU A 19 -2.39 20.16 -8.23
N ASN A 20 -1.09 19.90 -8.07
CA ASN A 20 -0.11 20.86 -7.58
C ASN A 20 0.63 21.59 -8.72
N HIS A 21 0.25 21.36 -9.97
CA HIS A 21 0.91 22.04 -11.09
C HIS A 21 0.63 23.56 -11.05
N PRO A 22 1.65 24.44 -11.18
CA PRO A 22 1.46 25.89 -11.06
C PRO A 22 0.44 26.49 -12.04
N MET A 23 0.23 25.82 -13.17
CA MET A 23 -0.75 26.25 -14.19
C MET A 23 -2.05 25.44 -14.13
N PHE A 24 -2.33 24.71 -13.04
CA PHE A 24 -3.51 23.83 -12.94
C PHE A 24 -4.81 24.57 -13.29
N ASP A 25 -5.00 25.76 -12.73
CA ASP A 25 -6.23 26.58 -12.91
C ASP A 25 -6.40 27.13 -14.34
N MET A 26 -5.38 27.00 -15.20
CA MET A 26 -5.47 27.43 -16.61
C MET A 26 -6.12 26.37 -17.50
N PHE A 27 -6.35 25.16 -17.00
CA PHE A 27 -6.91 24.05 -17.76
C PHE A 27 -8.39 23.84 -17.46
N ASP A 28 -9.23 23.91 -18.47
CA ASP A 28 -10.63 23.47 -18.36
C ASP A 28 -10.70 21.93 -18.37
N LEU A 29 -10.97 21.35 -17.21
CA LEU A 29 -11.10 19.91 -17.00
C LEU A 29 -12.57 19.48 -16.87
N SER A 30 -13.54 20.36 -17.13
CA SER A 30 -14.97 20.14 -16.94
C SER A 30 -15.55 18.99 -17.79
N SER A 31 -14.81 18.50 -18.79
CA SER A 31 -15.21 17.33 -19.57
C SER A 31 -14.90 15.99 -18.86
N LEU A 32 -14.03 16.00 -17.83
CA LEU A 32 -13.75 14.78 -17.08
C LEU A 32 -14.98 14.36 -16.27
N ARG A 33 -15.23 13.08 -16.22
CA ARG A 33 -16.33 12.47 -15.47
C ARG A 33 -15.87 11.31 -14.63
N THR A 34 -15.04 10.43 -15.18
CA THR A 34 -14.67 9.14 -14.61
C THR A 34 -13.18 8.87 -14.73
N GLY A 35 -12.71 7.82 -14.08
CA GLY A 35 -11.33 7.39 -14.16
C GLY A 35 -10.99 6.31 -13.16
N ILE A 36 -9.73 5.91 -13.17
CA ILE A 36 -9.20 4.91 -12.24
C ILE A 36 -7.99 5.50 -11.52
N MET A 37 -7.99 5.43 -10.20
CA MET A 37 -6.83 5.69 -9.36
C MET A 37 -6.35 4.34 -8.80
N ALA A 38 -5.18 3.86 -9.22
CA ALA A 38 -4.70 2.52 -8.92
C ALA A 38 -3.17 2.44 -8.80
N GLY A 39 -2.63 1.25 -8.48
CA GLY A 39 -1.19 0.97 -8.46
C GLY A 39 -0.46 1.40 -7.20
N ALA A 40 -1.13 2.12 -6.31
CA ALA A 40 -0.71 2.48 -4.96
C ALA A 40 -1.95 2.78 -4.12
N PRO A 41 -1.82 2.90 -2.78
CA PRO A 41 -2.92 3.35 -1.94
C PRO A 41 -3.42 4.73 -2.34
N CYS A 42 -4.73 4.89 -2.45
CA CYS A 42 -5.38 6.13 -2.83
C CYS A 42 -5.60 7.00 -1.59
N PRO A 43 -4.88 8.13 -1.40
CA PRO A 43 -5.14 9.01 -0.28
C PRO A 43 -6.53 9.63 -0.41
N ILE A 44 -7.30 9.58 0.68
CA ILE A 44 -8.69 10.08 0.71
C ILE A 44 -8.76 11.54 0.22
N GLU A 45 -7.84 12.36 0.70
CA GLU A 45 -7.82 13.78 0.35
C GLU A 45 -7.49 14.03 -1.12
N THR A 46 -6.58 13.24 -1.69
CA THR A 46 -6.29 13.31 -3.13
C THR A 46 -7.51 12.93 -3.96
N MET A 47 -8.22 11.86 -3.58
CA MET A 47 -9.42 11.44 -4.29
C MET A 47 -10.52 12.51 -4.23
N LYS A 48 -10.72 13.18 -3.07
CA LYS A 48 -11.63 14.32 -2.93
C LYS A 48 -11.27 15.45 -3.89
N GLN A 49 -9.99 15.86 -3.88
CA GLN A 49 -9.54 16.94 -4.75
C GLN A 49 -9.70 16.61 -6.24
N VAL A 50 -9.46 15.38 -6.65
CA VAL A 50 -9.70 14.92 -8.03
C VAL A 50 -11.18 15.01 -8.39
N MET A 51 -12.06 14.60 -7.48
CA MET A 51 -13.51 14.70 -7.70
C MET A 51 -13.99 16.14 -7.78
N ASP A 52 -13.43 17.03 -6.96
CA ASP A 52 -13.92 18.41 -6.83
C ASP A 52 -13.26 19.37 -7.82
N LYS A 53 -11.92 19.35 -7.93
CA LYS A 53 -11.16 20.27 -8.77
C LYS A 53 -10.99 19.79 -10.21
N MET A 54 -10.95 18.46 -10.43
CA MET A 54 -10.81 17.87 -11.77
C MET A 54 -12.14 17.37 -12.34
N TYR A 55 -13.26 17.60 -11.65
CA TYR A 55 -14.62 17.18 -12.05
C TYR A 55 -14.81 15.66 -12.22
N CYS A 56 -13.85 14.84 -11.79
CA CYS A 56 -13.86 13.39 -11.99
C CYS A 56 -14.72 12.67 -10.93
N LYS A 57 -16.02 12.97 -10.91
CA LYS A 57 -16.97 12.54 -9.86
C LYS A 57 -17.11 11.03 -9.73
N GLU A 58 -16.90 10.29 -10.83
CA GLU A 58 -17.04 8.84 -10.90
C GLU A 58 -15.67 8.13 -10.89
N ILE A 59 -14.63 8.76 -10.34
CA ILE A 59 -13.33 8.09 -10.17
C ILE A 59 -13.45 6.93 -9.20
N ILE A 60 -12.81 5.80 -9.52
CA ILE A 60 -12.83 4.57 -8.71
C ILE A 60 -11.42 4.14 -8.33
N SER A 61 -11.32 3.38 -7.23
CA SER A 61 -10.12 2.65 -6.84
C SER A 61 -10.14 1.26 -7.48
N VAL A 62 -9.01 0.82 -8.01
CA VAL A 62 -8.83 -0.54 -8.57
C VAL A 62 -7.57 -1.15 -7.98
N TYR A 63 -7.67 -2.42 -7.57
CA TYR A 63 -6.54 -3.21 -7.12
C TYR A 63 -6.31 -4.40 -8.03
N GLY A 64 -5.05 -4.72 -8.21
CA GLY A 64 -4.59 -5.89 -8.91
C GLY A 64 -3.11 -5.83 -9.24
N LEU A 65 -2.66 -6.74 -10.08
CA LEU A 65 -1.27 -6.91 -10.49
C LEU A 65 -1.22 -7.36 -11.94
N THR A 66 -0.05 -7.26 -12.57
CA THR A 66 0.14 -7.59 -13.99
C THR A 66 -0.32 -9.02 -14.32
N GLU A 67 -0.07 -9.93 -13.40
CA GLU A 67 -0.44 -11.34 -13.49
C GLU A 67 -1.98 -11.58 -13.47
N ALA A 68 -2.76 -10.58 -13.08
CA ALA A 68 -4.22 -10.59 -13.09
C ALA A 68 -4.85 -9.65 -14.16
N SER A 69 -4.11 -9.22 -15.16
CA SER A 69 -4.49 -8.50 -16.41
C SER A 69 -5.32 -7.21 -16.29
N PRO A 70 -5.04 -6.22 -15.50
CA PRO A 70 -4.32 -6.19 -14.23
C PRO A 70 -5.25 -6.22 -13.01
N GLY A 71 -6.58 -6.28 -13.18
CA GLY A 71 -7.55 -6.02 -12.12
C GLY A 71 -8.09 -7.26 -11.44
N MET A 72 -8.21 -7.21 -10.12
CA MET A 72 -8.87 -8.21 -9.28
C MET A 72 -10.14 -7.64 -8.66
N THR A 73 -10.05 -6.44 -8.08
CA THR A 73 -11.16 -5.77 -7.41
C THR A 73 -11.27 -4.31 -7.84
N ALA A 74 -12.47 -3.76 -7.72
CA ALA A 74 -12.74 -2.33 -7.94
C ALA A 74 -13.84 -1.82 -7.02
N SER A 75 -13.73 -0.56 -6.59
CA SER A 75 -14.86 0.15 -6.04
C SER A 75 -15.86 0.49 -7.13
N ARG A 76 -17.12 0.75 -6.75
CA ARG A 76 -18.19 1.11 -7.68
C ARG A 76 -18.38 2.62 -7.69
N VAL A 77 -18.83 3.17 -8.80
CA VAL A 77 -19.17 4.60 -8.90
C VAL A 77 -20.32 4.99 -7.96
N THR A 78 -21.14 4.03 -7.56
CA THR A 78 -22.25 4.20 -6.61
C THR A 78 -21.79 4.11 -5.14
N ASP A 79 -20.58 3.66 -4.87
CA ASP A 79 -20.04 3.60 -3.51
C ASP A 79 -19.81 5.01 -2.96
N SER A 80 -19.94 5.16 -1.65
CA SER A 80 -19.57 6.40 -0.98
C SER A 80 -18.09 6.72 -1.24
N MET A 81 -17.74 7.99 -1.19
CA MET A 81 -16.36 8.43 -1.34
C MET A 81 -15.43 7.76 -0.31
N GLU A 82 -15.92 7.56 0.90
CA GLU A 82 -15.17 6.87 1.94
C GLU A 82 -14.84 5.42 1.54
N ILE A 83 -15.82 4.65 1.07
CA ILE A 83 -15.60 3.27 0.58
C ILE A 83 -14.60 3.27 -0.58
N ARG A 84 -14.76 4.17 -1.56
CA ARG A 84 -13.86 4.25 -2.72
C ARG A 84 -12.42 4.58 -2.35
N ALA A 85 -12.19 5.35 -1.28
CA ALA A 85 -10.88 5.78 -0.85
C ALA A 85 -10.24 4.87 0.22
N THR A 86 -11.05 4.15 1.02
CA THR A 86 -10.53 3.32 2.12
C THR A 86 -10.49 1.83 1.80
N THR A 87 -11.14 1.40 0.71
CA THR A 87 -11.13 0.01 0.25
C THR A 87 -10.56 -0.10 -1.17
N VAL A 88 -10.28 -1.30 -1.60
CA VAL A 88 -9.96 -1.62 -3.00
C VAL A 88 -11.18 -2.21 -3.73
N GLY A 89 -12.37 -2.03 -3.15
CA GLY A 89 -13.64 -2.44 -3.73
C GLY A 89 -13.95 -3.93 -3.56
N CYS A 90 -14.85 -4.42 -4.42
CA CYS A 90 -15.28 -5.83 -4.50
C CYS A 90 -14.64 -6.51 -5.72
N ALA A 91 -14.70 -7.84 -5.76
CA ALA A 91 -14.25 -8.63 -6.90
C ALA A 91 -14.92 -8.19 -8.21
N PHE A 92 -14.18 -8.25 -9.31
CA PHE A 92 -14.76 -8.04 -10.64
C PHE A 92 -15.81 -9.11 -10.98
N PRO A 93 -16.78 -8.81 -11.84
CA PRO A 93 -17.72 -9.82 -12.32
C PRO A 93 -16.98 -11.03 -12.90
N ASN A 94 -17.41 -12.24 -12.52
CA ASN A 94 -16.81 -13.51 -12.94
C ASN A 94 -15.34 -13.71 -12.53
N VAL A 95 -14.88 -12.97 -11.53
CA VAL A 95 -13.59 -13.15 -10.85
C VAL A 95 -13.86 -13.53 -9.41
N GLU A 96 -13.29 -14.63 -8.97
CA GLU A 96 -13.34 -15.08 -7.58
C GLU A 96 -12.12 -14.53 -6.85
N VAL A 97 -12.34 -13.78 -5.76
CA VAL A 97 -11.26 -13.26 -4.90
C VAL A 97 -11.48 -13.78 -3.49
N LYS A 98 -10.44 -14.38 -2.92
CA LYS A 98 -10.43 -14.91 -1.55
C LYS A 98 -9.32 -14.30 -0.75
N VAL A 99 -9.50 -14.33 0.58
CA VAL A 99 -8.43 -14.08 1.56
C VAL A 99 -8.06 -15.42 2.15
N LEU A 100 -6.85 -15.89 1.90
CA LEU A 100 -6.36 -17.18 2.37
C LEU A 100 -5.28 -16.99 3.45
N ASP A 101 -5.30 -17.85 4.46
CA ASP A 101 -4.24 -17.93 5.45
C ASP A 101 -2.94 -18.42 4.78
N PRO A 102 -1.85 -17.64 4.79
CA PRO A 102 -0.63 -18.00 4.08
C PRO A 102 0.06 -19.28 4.57
N ALA A 103 -0.21 -19.72 5.82
CA ALA A 103 0.39 -20.90 6.40
C ALA A 103 -0.41 -22.18 6.11
N THR A 104 -1.73 -22.08 6.02
CA THR A 104 -2.63 -23.25 5.91
C THR A 104 -3.37 -23.31 4.58
N ASN A 105 -3.31 -22.27 3.77
CA ASN A 105 -4.05 -22.08 2.51
C ASN A 105 -5.57 -22.23 2.67
N LYS A 106 -6.09 -21.99 3.88
CA LYS A 106 -7.53 -22.01 4.18
C LYS A 106 -8.12 -20.60 4.09
N GLU A 107 -9.37 -20.54 3.66
CA GLU A 107 -10.10 -19.27 3.58
C GLU A 107 -10.28 -18.64 4.98
N CYS A 108 -9.92 -17.37 5.08
CA CYS A 108 -10.07 -16.58 6.29
C CYS A 108 -11.51 -16.06 6.42
N PRO A 109 -12.10 -16.07 7.62
CA PRO A 109 -13.37 -15.41 7.85
C PRO A 109 -13.28 -13.89 7.66
N PRO A 110 -14.39 -13.20 7.37
CA PRO A 110 -14.40 -11.74 7.27
C PRO A 110 -13.72 -11.06 8.46
N GLY A 111 -12.98 -9.99 8.19
CA GLY A 111 -12.21 -9.25 9.18
C GLY A 111 -10.85 -9.85 9.55
N THR A 112 -10.54 -11.06 9.10
CA THR A 112 -9.27 -11.73 9.37
C THR A 112 -8.27 -11.47 8.23
N PRO A 113 -7.06 -10.97 8.53
CA PRO A 113 -6.02 -10.77 7.51
C PRO A 113 -5.52 -12.09 6.92
N GLY A 114 -5.27 -12.11 5.62
CA GLY A 114 -4.65 -13.19 4.90
C GLY A 114 -4.17 -12.75 3.52
N GLU A 115 -3.65 -13.67 2.72
CA GLU A 115 -3.22 -13.40 1.35
C GLU A 115 -4.42 -13.22 0.43
N MET A 116 -4.43 -12.18 -0.38
CA MET A 116 -5.43 -11.99 -1.41
C MET A 116 -5.11 -12.88 -2.61
N CYS A 117 -5.97 -13.84 -2.89
CA CYS A 117 -5.86 -14.77 -3.99
C CYS A 117 -7.01 -14.58 -4.98
N CYS A 118 -6.74 -14.80 -6.25
CA CYS A 118 -7.70 -14.51 -7.33
C CYS A 118 -7.74 -15.65 -8.33
N LYS A 119 -8.96 -15.99 -8.79
CA LYS A 119 -9.21 -16.96 -9.85
C LYS A 119 -10.22 -16.39 -10.84
N GLY A 120 -9.94 -16.50 -12.14
CA GLY A 120 -10.85 -16.03 -13.17
C GLY A 120 -10.20 -15.94 -14.54
N TYR A 121 -10.95 -15.38 -15.47
CA TYR A 121 -10.53 -15.18 -16.87
C TYR A 121 -9.36 -14.19 -17.03
N ASN A 122 -9.15 -13.36 -16.02
CA ASN A 122 -8.13 -12.31 -15.95
C ASN A 122 -6.74 -12.84 -15.59
N ILE A 123 -6.64 -14.08 -15.11
CA ILE A 123 -5.34 -14.63 -14.70
C ILE A 123 -4.46 -14.90 -15.91
N MET A 124 -3.20 -14.52 -15.84
CA MET A 124 -2.21 -14.79 -16.88
C MET A 124 -2.05 -16.28 -17.14
N LYS A 125 -1.61 -16.65 -18.33
CA LYS A 125 -1.27 -18.06 -18.67
C LYS A 125 -0.01 -18.54 -17.97
N GLY A 126 0.87 -17.64 -17.57
CA GLY A 126 2.12 -17.93 -16.89
C GLY A 126 3.25 -16.99 -17.29
N TYR A 127 4.37 -17.09 -16.60
CA TYR A 127 5.60 -16.39 -16.95
C TYR A 127 6.27 -17.02 -18.16
N TYR A 128 6.72 -16.19 -19.09
CA TYR A 128 7.34 -16.63 -20.32
C TYR A 128 8.60 -17.49 -20.05
N LYS A 129 8.58 -18.72 -20.56
CA LYS A 129 9.66 -19.71 -20.39
C LYS A 129 10.07 -19.96 -18.93
N ASN A 130 9.17 -19.74 -17.97
CA ASN A 130 9.44 -19.97 -16.54
C ASN A 130 8.23 -20.67 -15.88
N PRO A 131 8.04 -21.98 -16.16
CA PRO A 131 6.94 -22.74 -15.58
C PRO A 131 7.06 -22.92 -14.07
N GLU A 132 8.27 -22.95 -13.53
CA GLU A 132 8.52 -23.08 -12.10
C GLU A 132 8.01 -21.85 -11.34
N ALA A 133 8.36 -20.65 -11.80
CA ALA A 133 7.85 -19.42 -11.20
C ALA A 133 6.32 -19.29 -11.37
N THR A 134 5.76 -19.83 -12.47
CA THR A 134 4.31 -19.86 -12.66
C THR A 134 3.63 -20.78 -11.63
N ALA A 135 4.13 -21.99 -11.44
CA ALA A 135 3.60 -22.94 -10.47
C ALA A 135 3.76 -22.46 -9.01
N ALA A 136 4.75 -21.59 -8.75
CA ALA A 136 4.95 -21.01 -7.43
C ALA A 136 3.89 -19.96 -7.03
N ILE A 137 3.14 -19.41 -8.00
CA ILE A 137 2.14 -18.35 -7.72
C ILE A 137 0.73 -18.69 -8.20
N ILE A 138 0.54 -19.70 -9.04
CA ILE A 138 -0.78 -20.22 -9.42
C ILE A 138 -0.89 -21.62 -8.86
N ASP A 139 -1.79 -21.80 -7.90
CA ASP A 139 -1.98 -23.07 -7.22
C ASP A 139 -2.72 -24.12 -8.10
N GLU A 140 -2.82 -25.34 -7.61
CA GLU A 140 -3.49 -26.46 -8.30
C GLU A 140 -4.99 -26.24 -8.52
N ASN A 141 -5.61 -25.35 -7.73
CA ASN A 141 -7.02 -24.95 -7.85
C ASN A 141 -7.21 -23.79 -8.83
N GLY A 142 -6.11 -23.26 -9.38
CA GLY A 142 -6.10 -22.14 -10.33
C GLY A 142 -6.22 -20.76 -9.68
N PHE A 143 -5.96 -20.64 -8.37
CA PHE A 143 -5.85 -19.34 -7.71
C PHE A 143 -4.45 -18.77 -7.88
N LEU A 144 -4.41 -17.52 -8.32
CA LEU A 144 -3.21 -16.69 -8.33
C LEU A 144 -2.99 -16.12 -6.91
N HIS A 145 -1.84 -16.42 -6.32
CA HIS A 145 -1.36 -15.86 -5.07
C HIS A 145 -0.69 -14.51 -5.31
N SER A 146 -1.29 -13.44 -4.82
CA SER A 146 -0.81 -12.07 -5.12
C SER A 146 0.45 -11.66 -4.36
N GLY A 147 0.73 -12.32 -3.24
CA GLY A 147 1.75 -11.88 -2.29
C GLY A 147 1.34 -10.65 -1.47
N ASP A 148 0.14 -10.09 -1.70
CA ASP A 148 -0.40 -8.97 -0.96
C ASP A 148 -1.36 -9.47 0.13
N LEU A 149 -1.25 -8.90 1.31
CA LEU A 149 -2.12 -9.19 2.45
C LEU A 149 -3.31 -8.24 2.45
N GLY A 150 -4.47 -8.78 2.74
CA GLY A 150 -5.70 -8.01 2.84
C GLY A 150 -6.71 -8.60 3.79
N VAL A 151 -7.78 -7.88 3.99
CA VAL A 151 -8.97 -8.34 4.73
C VAL A 151 -10.19 -8.11 3.85
N MET A 152 -11.16 -9.01 3.96
CA MET A 152 -12.50 -8.83 3.38
C MET A 152 -13.47 -8.52 4.50
N ASP A 153 -14.36 -7.55 4.31
CA ASP A 153 -15.44 -7.30 5.25
C ASP A 153 -16.68 -8.16 4.93
N GLU A 154 -17.69 -8.08 5.77
CA GLU A 154 -18.96 -8.84 5.65
C GLU A 154 -19.75 -8.48 4.38
N ASN A 155 -19.47 -7.34 3.76
CA ASN A 155 -20.11 -6.86 2.54
C ASN A 155 -19.32 -7.22 1.27
N GLY A 156 -18.19 -7.93 1.41
CA GLY A 156 -17.33 -8.35 0.31
C GLY A 156 -16.40 -7.25 -0.22
N TYR A 157 -16.16 -6.18 0.58
CA TYR A 157 -15.16 -5.18 0.25
C TYR A 157 -13.80 -5.57 0.82
N PHE A 158 -12.77 -5.38 0.00
CA PHE A 158 -11.40 -5.71 0.37
C PHE A 158 -10.60 -4.46 0.75
N ARG A 159 -9.65 -4.63 1.69
CA ARG A 159 -8.64 -3.63 2.05
C ARG A 159 -7.27 -4.29 2.06
N ILE A 160 -6.29 -3.63 1.45
CA ILE A 160 -4.90 -4.09 1.50
C ILE A 160 -4.29 -3.69 2.85
N THR A 161 -3.70 -4.66 3.54
CA THR A 161 -3.06 -4.47 4.85
C THR A 161 -1.53 -4.55 4.78
N GLY A 162 -0.96 -5.04 3.68
CA GLY A 162 0.48 -5.12 3.49
C GLY A 162 0.91 -6.08 2.39
N ARG A 163 2.17 -6.52 2.48
CA ARG A 163 2.73 -7.57 1.63
C ARG A 163 3.36 -8.66 2.46
N ILE A 164 3.23 -9.91 2.04
CA ILE A 164 3.83 -11.06 2.73
C ILE A 164 5.35 -10.88 2.87
N LYS A 165 6.02 -10.46 1.78
CA LYS A 165 7.49 -10.24 1.76
C LYS A 165 7.96 -9.04 2.58
N GLU A 166 7.05 -8.16 2.97
CA GLU A 166 7.35 -6.97 3.79
C GLU A 166 6.95 -7.16 5.26
N MET A 167 6.25 -8.24 5.57
CA MET A 167 5.82 -8.57 6.92
C MET A 167 7.05 -8.75 7.82
N ILE A 168 7.05 -8.07 8.96
CA ILE A 168 8.11 -8.17 9.95
C ILE A 168 7.76 -9.28 10.93
N ILE A 169 8.65 -10.26 11.08
CA ILE A 169 8.47 -11.36 12.01
C ILE A 169 9.30 -11.10 13.26
N ARG A 170 8.66 -10.59 14.31
CA ARG A 170 9.31 -10.21 15.55
C ARG A 170 8.96 -11.19 16.67
N GLY A 171 9.89 -12.09 16.98
CA GLY A 171 9.71 -13.06 18.08
C GLY A 171 8.48 -13.96 17.90
N GLY A 172 8.12 -14.30 16.65
CA GLY A 172 6.95 -15.09 16.29
C GLY A 172 5.67 -14.27 16.04
N GLU A 173 5.68 -12.97 16.32
CA GLU A 173 4.54 -12.09 16.02
C GLU A 173 4.67 -11.50 14.61
N ASN A 174 3.59 -11.59 13.84
CA ASN A 174 3.49 -10.98 12.52
C ASN A 174 3.10 -9.51 12.64
N ILE A 175 3.96 -8.63 12.17
CA ILE A 175 3.74 -7.17 12.18
C ILE A 175 3.61 -6.70 10.75
N TYR A 176 2.53 -6.02 10.46
CA TYR A 176 2.23 -5.47 9.14
C TYR A 176 2.73 -4.00 9.08
N PRO A 177 3.78 -3.69 8.30
CA PRO A 177 4.36 -2.35 8.22
C PRO A 177 3.33 -1.26 7.98
N ARG A 178 2.38 -1.52 7.09
CA ARG A 178 1.35 -0.57 6.69
C ARG A 178 0.45 -0.12 7.84
N GLU A 179 0.19 -0.97 8.81
CA GLU A 179 -0.58 -0.59 10.00
C GLU A 179 0.11 0.51 10.79
N ILE A 180 1.43 0.37 10.96
CA ILE A 180 2.25 1.35 11.67
C ILE A 180 2.41 2.63 10.85
N GLU A 181 2.62 2.50 9.54
CA GLU A 181 2.71 3.63 8.61
C GLU A 181 1.44 4.47 8.66
N ASN A 182 0.27 3.84 8.48
CA ASN A 182 -1.02 4.52 8.54
C ASN A 182 -1.28 5.20 9.89
N PHE A 183 -0.78 4.62 10.97
CA PHE A 183 -0.87 5.20 12.30
C PHE A 183 0.02 6.44 12.42
N LEU A 184 1.29 6.34 12.03
CA LEU A 184 2.26 7.42 12.11
C LEU A 184 1.94 8.58 11.14
N TYR A 185 1.34 8.32 9.98
CA TYR A 185 0.88 9.36 9.07
C TYR A 185 -0.13 10.34 9.67
N LYS A 186 -0.77 10.00 10.79
CA LYS A 186 -1.67 10.92 11.51
C LYS A 186 -0.93 12.01 12.27
N MET A 187 0.39 11.88 12.46
CA MET A 187 1.21 12.92 13.07
C MET A 187 1.40 14.07 12.07
N PRO A 188 1.00 15.31 12.40
CA PRO A 188 1.00 16.42 11.45
C PRO A 188 2.39 16.82 10.94
N GLN A 189 3.46 16.48 11.68
CA GLN A 189 4.84 16.75 11.33
C GLN A 189 5.40 15.80 10.27
N ILE A 190 4.76 14.65 10.05
CA ILE A 190 5.25 13.62 9.12
C ILE A 190 4.80 13.95 7.69
N GLU A 191 5.76 14.05 6.78
CA GLU A 191 5.52 14.16 5.34
C GLU A 191 5.33 12.76 4.73
N ALA A 192 6.24 11.83 5.09
CA ALA A 192 6.18 10.44 4.64
C ALA A 192 6.79 9.51 5.68
N VAL A 193 6.32 8.27 5.74
CA VAL A 193 6.86 7.23 6.61
C VAL A 193 6.79 5.88 5.92
N GLU A 194 7.90 5.14 6.02
CA GLU A 194 8.00 3.75 5.61
C GLU A 194 8.51 2.90 6.78
N VAL A 195 7.98 1.70 6.92
CA VAL A 195 8.34 0.78 7.99
C VAL A 195 8.92 -0.50 7.40
N ALA A 196 10.04 -0.96 7.96
CA ALA A 196 10.71 -2.19 7.53
C ALA A 196 11.32 -2.95 8.71
N GLY A 197 11.51 -4.26 8.52
CA GLY A 197 12.21 -5.12 9.48
C GLY A 197 13.71 -4.83 9.51
N ILE A 198 14.25 -4.60 10.70
CA ILE A 198 15.69 -4.51 10.95
C ILE A 198 16.12 -5.79 11.66
N PRO A 199 17.17 -6.48 11.22
CA PRO A 199 17.63 -7.72 11.86
C PRO A 199 17.86 -7.55 13.36
N SER A 200 17.53 -8.57 14.12
CA SER A 200 17.69 -8.58 15.57
C SER A 200 18.11 -9.97 16.07
N PRO A 201 19.25 -10.11 16.77
CA PRO A 201 19.67 -11.41 17.30
C PRO A 201 18.66 -12.01 18.28
N LYS A 202 17.91 -11.17 18.98
CA LYS A 202 16.95 -11.60 20.01
C LYS A 202 15.59 -12.01 19.43
N TYR A 203 15.09 -11.28 18.45
CA TYR A 203 13.72 -11.44 17.97
C TYR A 203 13.61 -11.80 16.49
N GLY A 204 14.73 -12.05 15.80
CA GLY A 204 14.80 -12.21 14.36
C GLY A 204 14.76 -10.84 13.65
N GLU A 205 13.69 -10.09 13.89
CA GLU A 205 13.55 -8.72 13.39
C GLU A 205 13.03 -7.77 14.48
N GLU A 206 13.28 -6.49 14.28
CA GLU A 206 12.72 -5.38 15.04
C GLU A 206 12.12 -4.35 14.09
N VAL A 207 11.13 -3.61 14.56
CA VAL A 207 10.47 -2.57 13.76
C VAL A 207 11.38 -1.35 13.61
N GLY A 208 11.67 -0.98 12.37
CA GLY A 208 12.34 0.27 11.99
C GLY A 208 11.38 1.19 11.23
N ALA A 209 11.22 2.43 11.71
CA ALA A 209 10.45 3.46 11.03
C ALA A 209 11.39 4.48 10.38
N PHE A 210 11.22 4.71 9.07
CA PHE A 210 11.97 5.69 8.28
C PHE A 210 11.04 6.87 8.01
N ILE A 211 11.30 8.01 8.62
CA ILE A 211 10.39 9.15 8.67
C ILE A 211 11.00 10.33 7.93
N LYS A 212 10.28 10.86 6.95
CA LYS A 212 10.54 12.16 6.35
C LYS A 212 9.67 13.20 7.04
N ILE A 213 10.30 14.21 7.61
CA ILE A 213 9.64 15.32 8.32
C ILE A 213 9.28 16.41 7.31
N LYS A 214 8.12 17.05 7.49
CA LYS A 214 7.73 18.22 6.70
C LYS A 214 8.70 19.38 6.90
N GLU A 215 8.95 20.13 5.85
CA GLU A 215 9.76 21.35 5.91
C GLU A 215 9.22 22.32 6.98
N GLY A 216 10.12 22.88 7.79
CA GLY A 216 9.77 23.77 8.90
C GLY A 216 9.22 23.08 10.14
N SER A 217 9.06 21.76 10.15
CA SER A 217 8.64 21.00 11.34
C SER A 217 9.84 20.36 12.03
N SER A 218 9.68 20.04 13.33
CA SER A 218 10.63 19.24 14.09
C SER A 218 9.93 18.03 14.72
N LEU A 219 10.64 16.93 14.87
CA LEU A 219 10.13 15.70 15.48
C LEU A 219 11.31 14.90 16.04
N THR A 220 11.17 14.37 17.25
CA THR A 220 12.17 13.55 17.91
C THR A 220 11.75 12.08 17.97
N GLU A 221 12.72 11.18 18.13
CA GLU A 221 12.44 9.75 18.29
C GLU A 221 11.53 9.47 19.51
N GLU A 222 11.72 10.24 20.62
CA GLU A 222 10.92 10.06 21.82
C GLU A 222 9.46 10.50 21.62
N GLU A 223 9.21 11.59 20.89
CA GLU A 223 7.86 12.03 20.57
C GLU A 223 7.12 10.99 19.71
N VAL A 224 7.79 10.37 18.74
CA VAL A 224 7.21 9.28 17.93
C VAL A 224 6.88 8.07 18.83
N ARG A 225 7.79 7.67 19.72
CA ARG A 225 7.53 6.55 20.64
C ARG A 225 6.41 6.86 21.62
N LEU A 226 6.36 8.09 22.14
CA LEU A 226 5.31 8.54 23.06
C LEU A 226 3.95 8.52 22.36
N TYR A 227 3.88 8.98 21.11
CA TYR A 227 2.66 8.94 20.31
C TYR A 227 2.14 7.51 20.10
N CYS A 228 3.04 6.53 19.95
CA CYS A 228 2.67 5.12 19.82
C CYS A 228 2.21 4.47 21.12
N ARG A 229 2.70 4.92 22.29
CA ARG A 229 2.43 4.28 23.59
C ARG A 229 0.94 4.30 23.92
N GLY A 230 0.39 3.11 24.21
CA GLY A 230 -1.03 2.94 24.56
C GLY A 230 -2.01 3.05 23.37
N GLN A 231 -1.53 3.38 22.18
CA GLN A 231 -2.34 3.52 20.97
C GLN A 231 -2.20 2.32 20.03
N ILE A 232 -1.03 1.71 20.00
CA ILE A 232 -0.75 0.47 19.25
C ILE A 232 -0.12 -0.57 20.19
N ALA A 233 -0.18 -1.84 19.80
CA ALA A 233 0.42 -2.92 20.59
C ALA A 233 1.93 -2.68 20.80
N ARG A 234 2.41 -3.00 22.00
CA ARG A 234 3.80 -2.70 22.41
C ARG A 234 4.85 -3.26 21.45
N TYR A 235 4.62 -4.44 20.90
CA TYR A 235 5.55 -5.09 19.99
C TYR A 235 5.58 -4.43 18.59
N LYS A 236 4.58 -3.61 18.25
CA LYS A 236 4.49 -2.82 16.99
C LYS A 236 5.19 -1.46 17.10
N ILE A 237 5.50 -0.99 18.31
CA ILE A 237 6.17 0.31 18.49
C ILE A 237 7.57 0.25 17.88
N PRO A 238 7.93 1.17 16.96
CA PRO A 238 9.24 1.17 16.35
C PRO A 238 10.37 1.25 17.37
N LYS A 239 11.26 0.26 17.36
CA LYS A 239 12.48 0.28 18.14
C LYS A 239 13.48 1.27 17.57
N TYR A 240 13.61 1.25 16.24
CA TYR A 240 14.50 2.14 15.54
C TYR A 240 13.69 3.19 14.78
N ILE A 241 14.06 4.44 14.94
CA ILE A 241 13.46 5.57 14.23
C ILE A 241 14.59 6.29 13.51
N PHE A 242 14.41 6.42 12.19
CA PHE A 242 15.38 7.05 11.30
C PHE A 242 14.70 8.25 10.64
N PHE A 243 15.26 9.43 10.82
CA PHE A 243 14.85 10.59 10.04
C PHE A 243 15.66 10.61 8.76
N VAL A 244 14.96 10.71 7.63
CA VAL A 244 15.52 10.59 6.28
C VAL A 244 15.01 11.73 5.38
N ASP A 245 15.86 12.17 4.44
CA ASP A 245 15.47 13.19 3.45
C ASP A 245 14.67 12.61 2.28
N GLY A 246 14.73 11.29 2.07
CA GLY A 246 14.03 10.57 1.02
C GLY A 246 14.24 9.07 1.06
N TYR A 247 13.62 8.37 0.12
CA TYR A 247 13.65 6.91 0.02
C TYR A 247 14.33 6.45 -1.26
N PRO A 248 14.92 5.23 -1.27
CA PRO A 248 15.33 4.58 -2.51
C PRO A 248 14.10 4.38 -3.41
N MET A 249 14.16 4.85 -4.66
CA MET A 249 13.07 4.74 -5.62
C MET A 249 13.47 4.00 -6.88
N THR A 250 12.49 3.42 -7.58
CA THR A 250 12.63 2.94 -8.96
C THR A 250 12.61 4.13 -9.92
N ALA A 251 12.99 3.90 -11.18
CA ALA A 251 12.85 4.91 -12.24
C ALA A 251 11.38 5.38 -12.45
N SER A 252 10.41 4.56 -12.07
CA SER A 252 8.97 4.89 -12.13
C SER A 252 8.44 5.58 -10.86
N GLY A 253 9.32 5.96 -9.90
CA GLY A 253 8.91 6.66 -8.67
C GLY A 253 8.32 5.77 -7.58
N LYS A 254 8.44 4.43 -7.66
CA LYS A 254 8.00 3.51 -6.60
C LYS A 254 9.11 3.33 -5.57
N ILE A 255 8.75 3.40 -4.28
CA ILE A 255 9.68 3.16 -3.16
C ILE A 255 10.14 1.70 -3.16
N GLN A 256 11.46 1.52 -3.07
CA GLN A 256 12.11 0.21 -3.00
C GLN A 256 12.28 -0.20 -1.54
N LYS A 257 11.19 -0.59 -0.88
CA LYS A 257 11.16 -0.94 0.55
C LYS A 257 12.20 -1.97 0.95
N TYR A 258 12.48 -2.95 0.09
CA TYR A 258 13.49 -3.97 0.36
C TYR A 258 14.89 -3.43 0.64
N LYS A 259 15.19 -2.21 0.16
CA LYS A 259 16.47 -1.53 0.44
C LYS A 259 16.52 -0.82 1.79
N LEU A 260 15.37 -0.61 2.44
CA LEU A 260 15.32 0.12 3.72
C LEU A 260 16.03 -0.65 4.83
N LYS A 261 16.04 -1.97 4.78
CA LYS A 261 16.83 -2.80 5.69
C LYS A 261 18.31 -2.41 5.66
N ASP A 262 18.91 -2.32 4.48
CA ASP A 262 20.32 -1.96 4.32
C ASP A 262 20.58 -0.50 4.72
N VAL A 263 19.65 0.40 4.40
CA VAL A 263 19.70 1.80 4.85
C VAL A 263 19.70 1.87 6.38
N GLY A 264 18.80 1.14 7.03
CA GLY A 264 18.71 1.11 8.49
C GLY A 264 19.98 0.57 9.15
N LEU A 265 20.52 -0.53 8.64
CA LEU A 265 21.78 -1.11 9.14
C LEU A 265 22.94 -0.13 9.02
N ARG A 266 23.06 0.59 7.89
CA ARG A 266 24.07 1.62 7.70
C ARG A 266 23.93 2.74 8.72
N LEU A 267 22.71 3.29 8.88
CA LEU A 267 22.43 4.37 9.84
C LEU A 267 22.69 3.95 11.29
N LEU A 268 22.43 2.70 11.66
CA LEU A 268 22.74 2.16 12.98
C LEU A 268 24.25 2.07 13.19
N LYS A 269 25.00 1.59 12.19
CA LYS A 269 26.45 1.53 12.25
C LYS A 269 27.08 2.92 12.40
N GLU A 270 26.56 3.93 11.69
CA GLU A 270 26.98 5.33 11.82
C GLU A 270 26.72 5.89 13.24
N LYS A 271 25.63 5.43 13.91
CA LYS A 271 25.31 5.75 15.30
C LYS A 271 26.10 4.90 16.32
N GLY A 272 26.98 4.00 15.92
CA GLY A 272 27.73 3.10 16.80
C GLY A 272 26.89 1.99 17.43
N VAL A 273 25.74 1.68 16.84
CA VAL A 273 24.85 0.60 17.31
C VAL A 273 25.14 -0.67 16.50
N GLU A 274 25.70 -1.68 17.15
CA GLU A 274 25.86 -3.01 16.56
C GLU A 274 24.53 -3.77 16.62
N VAL A 275 24.14 -4.35 15.50
CA VAL A 275 22.85 -5.06 15.32
C VAL A 275 23.08 -6.57 15.16
N ILE A 276 24.34 -7.00 15.15
CA ILE A 276 24.74 -8.40 14.96
C ILE A 276 25.21 -9.02 16.25
#